data_7b822a5886f369faa6438ab14374581a
#
_entry.id   7b822a5886f369faa6438ab14374581a
#
_cell.length_a   1.000
_cell.length_b   1.000
_cell.length_c   1.000
_cell.angle_alpha   90.00
_cell.angle_beta   90.00
_cell.angle_gamma   90.00
#
_symmetry.space_group_name_H-M   'P 1'
#
loop_
_entity.id
_entity.type
_entity.pdbx_description
1 polymer ?
#
loop_
_entity_poly.entity_id
_entity_poly.type
_entity_poly.pdbx_seq_one_letter_code
_entity_poly.pdbx_strand_id
1 'polypeptide(L)'
;MGNAPYDVAIIGAGIVGCALAYKLSMYKLKILLLDKNYDVGEATSKGSSAIIHTGFDAPVDSIESTLVTKASREWPELAKKLKIPFEKCGALLIAINDEQKKQLKNIYDKAIKNGVTDIQLLDPKQLREIEPKITDDALGGILIPRESIIDPFSASIAYSEIALSNGVDIIFGTEIIGIENANENVKKLVTRSDIKINANIIVNVAGLGSEKLAKLYNGESFDTNPRRGQFLVFDKYSRMNINHILLPVPTNETKGVLVIPTIFGNLMAGPTAEDFSHGDNSITGTTIEKLQSLLDGASKLYPELKKQPVISNFAGVRCNCSQGSYWIRCHDGHPGILTVSGIRSTGITSSPTLADYLVKELSNKCGLHLEKDITTIDSRPESS
;
A
#
# COMPACT_ATOMS: atom_id res chain seq x y z
N MET A 1 0.23 29.19 -16.12
CA MET A 1 -0.61 28.72 -14.98
C MET A 1 -1.25 29.93 -14.33
N GLY A 2 -2.58 29.92 -14.11
CA GLY A 2 -3.31 31.11 -13.65
C GLY A 2 -2.87 31.57 -12.25
N ASN A 3 -3.04 32.86 -11.97
CA ASN A 3 -2.63 33.48 -10.70
C ASN A 3 -3.37 32.99 -9.43
N ALA A 4 -4.43 32.17 -9.56
CA ALA A 4 -5.21 31.71 -8.43
C ALA A 4 -4.58 30.44 -7.82
N PRO A 5 -4.47 30.36 -6.48
CA PRO A 5 -3.91 29.21 -5.79
C PRO A 5 -4.76 27.94 -6.03
N TYR A 6 -4.14 26.77 -5.89
CA TYR A 6 -4.86 25.52 -5.77
C TYR A 6 -5.52 25.45 -4.39
N ASP A 7 -6.70 24.85 -4.32
CA ASP A 7 -7.33 24.57 -3.03
C ASP A 7 -6.54 23.53 -2.27
N VAL A 8 -6.07 22.48 -2.98
CA VAL A 8 -5.25 21.41 -2.42
C VAL A 8 -4.11 21.05 -3.36
N ALA A 9 -2.88 21.04 -2.84
CA ALA A 9 -1.70 20.45 -3.49
C ALA A 9 -1.31 19.15 -2.77
N ILE A 10 -1.35 18.04 -3.50
CA ILE A 10 -1.00 16.70 -3.02
C ILE A 10 0.43 16.41 -3.48
N ILE A 11 1.36 16.18 -2.54
CA ILE A 11 2.77 15.93 -2.83
C ILE A 11 3.06 14.44 -2.65
N GLY A 12 3.25 13.73 -3.76
CA GLY A 12 3.47 12.30 -3.86
C GLY A 12 2.36 11.60 -4.63
N ALA A 13 2.66 11.12 -5.85
CA ALA A 13 1.75 10.37 -6.72
C ALA A 13 1.88 8.84 -6.53
N GLY A 14 2.19 8.38 -5.31
CA GLY A 14 1.99 6.98 -4.92
C GLY A 14 0.50 6.64 -4.78
N ILE A 15 0.20 5.37 -4.46
CA ILE A 15 -1.19 4.90 -4.35
C ILE A 15 -2.08 5.76 -3.43
N VAL A 16 -1.52 6.27 -2.33
CA VAL A 16 -2.26 7.12 -1.37
C VAL A 16 -2.59 8.48 -1.99
N GLY A 17 -1.63 9.13 -2.65
CA GLY A 17 -1.84 10.42 -3.30
C GLY A 17 -2.81 10.32 -4.48
N CYS A 18 -2.69 9.28 -5.31
CA CYS A 18 -3.61 9.03 -6.41
C CYS A 18 -5.04 8.77 -5.91
N ALA A 19 -5.21 7.95 -4.86
CA ALA A 19 -6.52 7.69 -4.27
C ALA A 19 -7.14 8.94 -3.64
N LEU A 20 -6.33 9.79 -2.99
CA LEU A 20 -6.79 11.06 -2.44
C LEU A 20 -7.20 12.04 -3.55
N ALA A 21 -6.40 12.16 -4.61
CA ALA A 21 -6.72 12.99 -5.78
C ALA A 21 -8.04 12.55 -6.42
N TYR A 22 -8.23 11.24 -6.61
CA TYR A 22 -9.48 10.65 -7.08
C TYR A 22 -10.68 11.04 -6.19
N LYS A 23 -10.55 10.92 -4.87
CA LYS A 23 -11.67 11.25 -3.94
C LYS A 23 -11.97 12.75 -3.91
N LEU A 24 -10.95 13.58 -3.90
CA LEU A 24 -11.11 15.04 -3.90
C LEU A 24 -11.66 15.55 -5.25
N SER A 25 -11.35 14.88 -6.36
CA SER A 25 -11.85 15.27 -7.68
C SER A 25 -13.37 15.20 -7.84
N MET A 26 -14.07 14.58 -6.88
CA MET A 26 -15.55 14.57 -6.81
C MET A 26 -16.15 15.86 -6.24
N TYR A 27 -15.32 16.83 -5.89
CA TYR A 27 -15.74 18.09 -5.30
C TYR A 27 -15.31 19.26 -6.17
N LYS A 28 -16.00 20.40 -6.05
CA LYS A 28 -15.67 21.65 -6.76
C LYS A 28 -14.40 22.28 -6.19
N LEU A 29 -13.27 21.67 -6.47
CA LEU A 29 -11.94 22.04 -5.97
C LEU A 29 -10.94 22.13 -7.12
N LYS A 30 -10.03 23.08 -7.04
CA LYS A 30 -8.85 23.15 -7.90
C LYS A 30 -7.71 22.36 -7.23
N ILE A 31 -7.41 21.20 -7.77
CA ILE A 31 -6.49 20.23 -7.16
C ILE A 31 -5.25 20.06 -8.01
N LEU A 32 -4.09 19.96 -7.35
CA LEU A 32 -2.82 19.60 -7.95
C LEU A 32 -2.29 18.32 -7.32
N LEU A 33 -1.93 17.32 -8.14
CA LEU A 33 -1.13 16.17 -7.76
C LEU A 33 0.25 16.31 -8.37
N LEU A 34 1.32 16.16 -7.58
CA LEU A 34 2.69 16.27 -8.09
C LEU A 34 3.61 15.20 -7.51
N ASP A 35 4.59 14.77 -8.31
CA ASP A 35 5.63 13.85 -7.90
C ASP A 35 7.00 14.25 -8.49
N LYS A 36 8.07 13.92 -7.78
CA LYS A 36 9.44 14.07 -8.26
C LYS A 36 9.81 13.08 -9.37
N ASN A 37 9.15 11.92 -9.40
CA ASN A 37 9.30 10.90 -10.42
C ASN A 37 8.47 11.27 -11.66
N TYR A 38 8.53 10.43 -12.70
CA TYR A 38 7.95 10.74 -14.00
C TYR A 38 6.65 10.01 -14.30
N ASP A 39 6.15 9.21 -13.32
CA ASP A 39 4.88 8.50 -13.41
C ASP A 39 4.27 8.26 -12.03
N VAL A 40 3.03 7.79 -12.00
CA VAL A 40 2.34 7.38 -10.77
C VAL A 40 2.87 6.05 -10.23
N GLY A 41 2.83 5.88 -8.92
CA GLY A 41 3.18 4.61 -8.28
C GLY A 41 4.67 4.25 -8.31
N GLU A 42 5.54 5.10 -8.81
CA GLU A 42 6.96 4.86 -9.13
C GLU A 42 7.87 4.41 -7.96
N ALA A 43 7.43 4.50 -6.72
CA ALA A 43 8.21 4.15 -5.54
C ALA A 43 7.68 2.87 -4.85
N THR A 44 7.27 2.98 -3.60
CA THR A 44 6.79 1.86 -2.77
C THR A 44 5.60 1.10 -3.41
N SER A 45 4.71 1.80 -4.10
CA SER A 45 3.47 1.22 -4.62
C SER A 45 3.71 0.12 -5.64
N LYS A 46 4.60 0.33 -6.62
CA LYS A 46 4.93 -0.69 -7.63
C LYS A 46 5.75 -1.86 -7.08
N GLY A 47 6.54 -1.64 -6.03
CA GLY A 47 7.39 -2.65 -5.40
C GLY A 47 6.66 -3.48 -4.33
N SER A 48 5.35 -3.65 -4.42
CA SER A 48 4.53 -4.34 -3.44
C SER A 48 4.31 -5.82 -3.76
N SER A 49 3.75 -6.56 -2.78
CA SER A 49 3.29 -7.95 -2.97
C SER A 49 1.96 -8.04 -3.72
N ALA A 50 1.32 -6.93 -4.02
CA ALA A 50 0.02 -6.84 -4.68
C ALA A 50 -1.13 -7.58 -3.95
N ILE A 51 -1.02 -7.81 -2.65
CA ILE A 51 -2.06 -8.43 -1.83
C ILE A 51 -3.02 -7.36 -1.31
N ILE A 52 -4.31 -7.65 -1.43
CA ILE A 52 -5.38 -6.95 -0.73
C ILE A 52 -5.66 -7.72 0.56
N HIS A 53 -5.17 -7.16 1.67
CA HIS A 53 -5.24 -7.76 2.99
C HIS A 53 -6.61 -7.57 3.65
N THR A 54 -7.04 -8.55 4.43
CA THR A 54 -8.29 -8.46 5.22
C THR A 54 -8.15 -7.68 6.51
N GLY A 55 -6.91 -7.48 6.99
CA GLY A 55 -6.63 -6.88 8.30
C GLY A 55 -6.65 -7.89 9.45
N PHE A 56 -6.66 -9.20 9.15
CA PHE A 56 -6.73 -10.25 10.16
C PHE A 56 -5.59 -10.19 11.21
N ASP A 57 -4.39 -9.76 10.78
CA ASP A 57 -3.18 -9.66 11.60
C ASP A 57 -2.81 -8.21 11.98
N ALA A 58 -3.63 -7.23 11.64
CA ALA A 58 -3.40 -5.83 12.00
C ALA A 58 -3.42 -5.63 13.53
N PRO A 59 -2.73 -4.62 14.08
CA PRO A 59 -2.84 -4.30 15.50
C PRO A 59 -4.30 -4.00 15.87
N VAL A 60 -4.82 -4.64 16.92
CA VAL A 60 -6.21 -4.42 17.38
C VAL A 60 -6.41 -2.97 17.76
N ASP A 61 -7.62 -2.42 17.52
CA ASP A 61 -8.02 -1.04 17.83
C ASP A 61 -7.16 0.05 17.17
N SER A 62 -6.39 -0.31 16.13
CA SER A 62 -5.59 0.63 15.38
C SER A 62 -6.38 1.25 14.20
N ILE A 63 -5.94 2.43 13.76
CA ILE A 63 -6.42 3.03 12.52
C ILE A 63 -6.17 2.11 11.31
N GLU A 64 -5.06 1.37 11.31
CA GLU A 64 -4.72 0.37 10.30
C GLU A 64 -5.78 -0.74 10.24
N SER A 65 -6.13 -1.35 11.37
CA SER A 65 -7.14 -2.43 11.41
C SER A 65 -8.49 -1.94 10.89
N THR A 66 -8.91 -0.75 11.31
CA THR A 66 -10.18 -0.14 10.88
C THR A 66 -10.21 0.10 9.37
N LEU A 67 -9.18 0.75 8.82
CA LEU A 67 -9.14 1.13 7.41
C LEU A 67 -8.95 -0.09 6.50
N VAL A 68 -8.05 -1.02 6.87
CA VAL A 68 -7.76 -2.22 6.06
C VAL A 68 -8.96 -3.15 6.03
N THR A 69 -9.59 -3.42 7.18
CA THR A 69 -10.74 -4.32 7.25
C THR A 69 -11.94 -3.78 6.46
N LYS A 70 -12.17 -2.48 6.52
CA LYS A 70 -13.21 -1.83 5.71
C LYS A 70 -12.87 -1.91 4.22
N ALA A 71 -11.67 -1.52 3.83
CA ALA A 71 -11.22 -1.51 2.44
C ALA A 71 -11.28 -2.89 1.78
N SER A 72 -10.91 -3.96 2.51
CA SER A 72 -10.94 -5.33 1.98
C SER A 72 -12.33 -5.76 1.51
N ARG A 73 -13.39 -5.21 2.10
CA ARG A 73 -14.79 -5.46 1.70
C ARG A 73 -15.22 -4.62 0.51
N GLU A 74 -14.63 -3.44 0.33
CA GLU A 74 -14.98 -2.52 -0.76
C GLU A 74 -14.23 -2.83 -2.06
N TRP A 75 -13.04 -3.43 -1.98
CA TRP A 75 -12.17 -3.67 -3.12
C TRP A 75 -12.81 -4.46 -4.27
N PRO A 76 -13.61 -5.53 -4.06
CA PRO A 76 -14.20 -6.27 -5.19
C PRO A 76 -15.04 -5.39 -6.11
N GLU A 77 -15.90 -4.55 -5.54
CA GLU A 77 -16.75 -3.64 -6.31
C GLU A 77 -15.94 -2.46 -6.86
N LEU A 78 -14.99 -1.95 -6.07
CA LEU A 78 -14.12 -0.86 -6.51
C LEU A 78 -13.23 -1.29 -7.68
N ALA A 79 -12.62 -2.47 -7.62
CA ALA A 79 -11.78 -3.00 -8.69
C ALA A 79 -12.58 -3.16 -9.99
N LYS A 80 -13.81 -3.67 -9.91
CA LYS A 80 -14.73 -3.76 -11.05
C LYS A 80 -15.04 -2.37 -11.63
N LYS A 81 -15.40 -1.42 -10.79
CA LYS A 81 -15.71 -0.03 -11.16
C LYS A 81 -14.55 0.68 -11.83
N LEU A 82 -13.33 0.47 -11.31
CA LEU A 82 -12.10 1.06 -11.82
C LEU A 82 -11.43 0.21 -12.91
N LYS A 83 -12.02 -0.92 -13.29
CA LYS A 83 -11.47 -1.87 -14.29
C LYS A 83 -10.04 -2.30 -13.95
N ILE A 84 -9.78 -2.56 -12.68
CA ILE A 84 -8.50 -3.05 -12.18
C ILE A 84 -8.56 -4.59 -12.12
N PRO A 85 -7.58 -5.30 -12.71
CA PRO A 85 -7.49 -6.76 -12.56
C PRO A 85 -7.41 -7.16 -11.08
N PHE A 86 -8.34 -8.01 -10.64
CA PHE A 86 -8.51 -8.39 -9.25
C PHE A 86 -8.98 -9.85 -9.14
N GLU A 87 -8.40 -10.62 -8.21
CA GLU A 87 -8.75 -12.02 -8.00
C GLU A 87 -8.91 -12.32 -6.51
N LYS A 88 -10.06 -12.88 -6.13
CA LYS A 88 -10.33 -13.42 -4.79
C LYS A 88 -9.73 -14.81 -4.67
N CYS A 89 -8.45 -14.91 -4.42
CA CYS A 89 -7.77 -16.20 -4.30
C CYS A 89 -7.82 -16.79 -2.89
N GLY A 90 -8.08 -15.99 -1.85
CA GLY A 90 -7.95 -16.41 -0.47
C GLY A 90 -6.50 -16.61 -0.03
N ALA A 91 -6.31 -16.87 1.26
CA ALA A 91 -5.01 -17.23 1.82
C ALA A 91 -5.13 -18.39 2.82
N LEU A 92 -4.06 -19.16 2.91
CA LEU A 92 -3.86 -20.20 3.91
C LEU A 92 -2.68 -19.81 4.81
N LEU A 93 -2.94 -19.54 6.07
CA LEU A 93 -1.90 -19.41 7.10
C LEU A 93 -1.58 -20.80 7.62
N ILE A 94 -0.34 -21.27 7.43
CA ILE A 94 0.06 -22.67 7.62
C ILE A 94 1.05 -22.77 8.76
N ALA A 95 0.75 -23.62 9.75
CA ALA A 95 1.66 -24.01 10.83
C ALA A 95 2.39 -25.29 10.47
N ILE A 96 3.74 -25.27 10.55
CA ILE A 96 4.62 -26.40 10.20
C ILE A 96 5.41 -26.95 11.38
N ASN A 97 5.11 -26.49 12.60
CA ASN A 97 5.64 -27.03 13.85
C ASN A 97 4.64 -26.77 15.00
N ASP A 98 4.86 -27.41 16.15
CA ASP A 98 3.95 -27.34 17.29
C ASP A 98 3.85 -25.94 17.92
N GLU A 99 4.92 -25.15 17.90
CA GLU A 99 4.92 -23.78 18.39
C GLU A 99 3.99 -22.91 17.54
N GLN A 100 4.12 -22.98 16.21
CA GLN A 100 3.25 -22.28 15.28
C GLN A 100 1.80 -22.75 15.40
N LYS A 101 1.55 -24.05 15.57
CA LYS A 101 0.22 -24.61 15.77
C LYS A 101 -0.48 -24.02 16.99
N LYS A 102 0.26 -23.86 18.09
CA LYS A 102 -0.28 -23.22 19.33
C LYS A 102 -0.68 -21.75 19.10
N GLN A 103 -0.02 -21.04 18.17
CA GLN A 103 -0.32 -19.64 17.88
C GLN A 103 -1.60 -19.46 17.03
N LEU A 104 -2.05 -20.47 16.28
CA LEU A 104 -3.19 -20.36 15.37
C LEU A 104 -4.45 -19.83 16.07
N LYS A 105 -4.74 -20.33 17.28
CA LYS A 105 -5.92 -19.87 18.05
C LYS A 105 -5.84 -18.39 18.40
N ASN A 106 -4.68 -17.91 18.81
CA ASN A 106 -4.48 -16.50 19.14
C ASN A 106 -4.61 -15.60 17.93
N ILE A 107 -4.10 -16.05 16.76
CA ILE A 107 -4.23 -15.32 15.48
C ILE A 107 -5.69 -15.29 15.05
N TYR A 108 -6.40 -16.41 15.17
CA TYR A 108 -7.83 -16.50 14.91
C TYR A 108 -8.63 -15.51 15.76
N ASP A 109 -8.41 -15.52 17.09
CA ASP A 109 -9.12 -14.65 18.01
C ASP A 109 -8.82 -13.17 17.75
N LYS A 110 -7.57 -12.86 17.39
CA LYS A 110 -7.18 -11.51 16.96
C LYS A 110 -7.91 -11.06 15.69
N ALA A 111 -8.02 -11.94 14.71
CA ALA A 111 -8.74 -11.65 13.47
C ALA A 111 -10.23 -11.37 13.73
N ILE A 112 -10.88 -12.17 14.60
CA ILE A 112 -12.27 -11.93 15.03
C ILE A 112 -12.41 -10.55 15.69
N LYS A 113 -11.48 -10.16 16.58
CA LYS A 113 -11.47 -8.82 17.20
C LYS A 113 -11.35 -7.71 16.17
N ASN A 114 -10.58 -7.92 15.11
CA ASN A 114 -10.46 -6.98 13.99
C ASN A 114 -11.68 -6.97 13.06
N GLY A 115 -12.74 -7.77 13.34
CA GLY A 115 -13.94 -7.86 12.51
C GLY A 115 -13.78 -8.73 11.27
N VAL A 116 -12.73 -9.57 11.20
CA VAL A 116 -12.53 -10.56 10.12
C VAL A 116 -13.13 -11.87 10.61
N THR A 117 -14.44 -12.07 10.36
CA THR A 117 -15.26 -13.14 10.97
C THR A 117 -15.47 -14.35 10.08
N ASP A 118 -15.07 -14.29 8.82
CA ASP A 118 -15.24 -15.33 7.80
C ASP A 118 -14.04 -16.30 7.70
N ILE A 119 -13.10 -16.20 8.63
CA ILE A 119 -11.93 -17.09 8.72
C ILE A 119 -12.30 -18.45 9.34
N GLN A 120 -11.51 -19.48 9.01
CA GLN A 120 -11.76 -20.85 9.48
C GLN A 120 -10.46 -21.51 9.95
N LEU A 121 -10.50 -22.12 11.13
CA LEU A 121 -9.42 -23.01 11.57
C LEU A 121 -9.53 -24.33 10.80
N LEU A 122 -8.42 -24.79 10.24
CA LEU A 122 -8.33 -26.01 9.44
C LEU A 122 -7.38 -27.01 10.08
N ASP A 123 -7.76 -28.28 10.09
CA ASP A 123 -6.87 -29.39 10.37
C ASP A 123 -5.95 -29.72 9.16
N PRO A 124 -4.93 -30.58 9.31
CA PRO A 124 -4.00 -30.90 8.24
C PRO A 124 -4.67 -31.55 7.01
N LYS A 125 -5.77 -32.30 7.20
CA LYS A 125 -6.49 -32.97 6.12
C LYS A 125 -7.25 -31.93 5.29
N GLN A 126 -7.98 -31.05 5.94
CA GLN A 126 -8.71 -29.95 5.29
C GLN A 126 -7.76 -29.01 4.51
N LEU A 127 -6.58 -28.70 5.05
CA LEU A 127 -5.58 -27.90 4.34
C LEU A 127 -5.15 -28.55 3.02
N ARG A 128 -4.88 -29.89 3.04
CA ARG A 128 -4.47 -30.63 1.83
C ARG A 128 -5.61 -30.86 0.85
N GLU A 129 -6.85 -30.89 1.31
CA GLU A 129 -8.02 -30.92 0.41
C GLU A 129 -8.15 -29.61 -0.37
N ILE A 130 -7.82 -28.46 0.25
CA ILE A 130 -7.88 -27.13 -0.38
C ILE A 130 -6.65 -26.90 -1.27
N GLU A 131 -5.44 -27.20 -0.77
CA GLU A 131 -4.16 -27.05 -1.49
C GLU A 131 -3.33 -28.34 -1.41
N PRO A 132 -3.52 -29.27 -2.34
CA PRO A 132 -2.89 -30.60 -2.28
C PRO A 132 -1.36 -30.60 -2.35
N LYS A 133 -0.75 -29.49 -2.82
CA LYS A 133 0.69 -29.39 -3.06
C LYS A 133 1.47 -28.66 -1.96
N ILE A 134 0.80 -28.26 -0.88
CA ILE A 134 1.52 -27.72 0.30
C ILE A 134 2.38 -28.80 0.96
N THR A 135 3.27 -28.34 1.83
CA THR A 135 4.17 -29.24 2.58
C THR A 135 3.42 -30.30 3.40
N ASP A 136 3.99 -31.50 3.44
CA ASP A 136 3.50 -32.60 4.30
C ASP A 136 3.71 -32.29 5.80
N ASP A 137 4.58 -31.36 6.15
CA ASP A 137 4.81 -30.90 7.52
C ASP A 137 3.67 -30.01 8.08
N ALA A 138 2.62 -29.71 7.27
CA ALA A 138 1.51 -28.87 7.72
C ALA A 138 0.73 -29.55 8.86
N LEU A 139 0.70 -28.91 10.05
CA LEU A 139 0.05 -29.38 11.28
C LEU A 139 -1.31 -28.73 11.54
N GLY A 140 -1.77 -27.84 10.67
CA GLY A 140 -3.01 -27.08 10.74
C GLY A 140 -2.84 -25.67 10.20
N GLY A 141 -3.92 -24.91 10.11
CA GLY A 141 -3.86 -23.56 9.58
C GLY A 141 -5.14 -22.76 9.73
N ILE A 142 -5.17 -21.61 9.08
CA ILE A 142 -6.34 -20.74 9.01
C ILE A 142 -6.59 -20.41 7.53
N LEU A 143 -7.80 -20.66 7.06
CA LEU A 143 -8.30 -20.14 5.79
C LEU A 143 -8.80 -18.72 6.00
N ILE A 144 -8.34 -17.79 5.15
CA ILE A 144 -8.71 -16.39 5.12
C ILE A 144 -9.31 -16.08 3.73
N PRO A 145 -10.61 -16.26 3.52
CA PRO A 145 -11.22 -16.34 2.18
C PRO A 145 -11.15 -15.03 1.39
N ARG A 146 -11.08 -13.87 2.07
CA ARG A 146 -11.10 -12.54 1.43
C ARG A 146 -9.73 -11.95 1.14
N GLU A 147 -8.61 -12.59 1.54
CA GLU A 147 -7.31 -12.20 1.02
C GLU A 147 -7.36 -12.32 -0.51
N SER A 148 -6.85 -11.34 -1.21
CA SER A 148 -7.02 -11.22 -2.65
C SER A 148 -5.74 -10.67 -3.29
N ILE A 149 -5.63 -10.79 -4.59
CA ILE A 149 -4.52 -10.18 -5.35
C ILE A 149 -5.06 -9.20 -6.37
N ILE A 150 -4.24 -8.21 -6.69
CA ILE A 150 -4.60 -7.10 -7.59
C ILE A 150 -3.42 -6.76 -8.51
N ASP A 151 -3.71 -6.06 -9.61
CA ASP A 151 -2.66 -5.36 -10.35
C ASP A 151 -2.26 -4.06 -9.62
N PRO A 152 -1.07 -4.00 -9.01
CA PRO A 152 -0.64 -2.85 -8.21
C PRO A 152 -0.35 -1.60 -9.07
N PHE A 153 -0.04 -1.79 -10.35
CA PHE A 153 0.22 -0.69 -11.28
C PHE A 153 -1.09 -0.03 -11.71
N SER A 154 -2.04 -0.84 -12.19
CA SER A 154 -3.35 -0.38 -12.64
C SER A 154 -4.13 0.37 -11.56
N ALA A 155 -3.91 0.05 -10.28
CA ALA A 155 -4.61 0.75 -9.19
C ALA A 155 -4.24 2.24 -9.11
N SER A 156 -2.94 2.58 -9.15
CA SER A 156 -2.50 3.98 -9.14
C SER A 156 -2.90 4.70 -10.43
N ILE A 157 -2.78 4.03 -11.57
CA ILE A 157 -3.15 4.56 -12.89
C ILE A 157 -4.65 4.88 -12.94
N ALA A 158 -5.52 3.94 -12.55
CA ALA A 158 -6.97 4.13 -12.58
C ALA A 158 -7.43 5.31 -11.72
N TYR A 159 -6.88 5.46 -10.53
CA TYR A 159 -7.18 6.62 -9.69
C TYR A 159 -6.76 7.94 -10.33
N SER A 160 -5.55 8.00 -10.89
CA SER A 160 -5.03 9.23 -11.51
C SER A 160 -5.74 9.59 -12.81
N GLU A 161 -6.12 8.61 -13.63
CA GLU A 161 -6.88 8.84 -14.86
C GLU A 161 -8.25 9.47 -14.58
N ILE A 162 -8.97 8.96 -13.57
CA ILE A 162 -10.26 9.53 -13.19
C ILE A 162 -10.08 10.93 -12.60
N ALA A 163 -9.08 11.12 -11.74
CA ALA A 163 -8.76 12.43 -11.18
C ALA A 163 -8.45 13.45 -12.27
N LEU A 164 -7.63 13.07 -13.27
CA LEU A 164 -7.31 13.90 -14.43
C LEU A 164 -8.57 14.21 -15.25
N SER A 165 -9.43 13.22 -15.53
CA SER A 165 -10.68 13.39 -16.24
C SER A 165 -11.65 14.33 -15.53
N ASN A 166 -11.57 14.42 -14.20
CA ASN A 166 -12.34 15.35 -13.38
C ASN A 166 -11.64 16.72 -13.19
N GLY A 167 -10.55 16.99 -13.90
CA GLY A 167 -9.89 18.31 -13.91
C GLY A 167 -8.79 18.50 -12.87
N VAL A 168 -8.28 17.43 -12.26
CA VAL A 168 -7.07 17.52 -11.41
C VAL A 168 -5.84 17.77 -12.29
N ASP A 169 -5.07 18.78 -11.97
CA ASP A 169 -3.76 18.98 -12.61
C ASP A 169 -2.74 17.97 -12.05
N ILE A 170 -2.01 17.29 -12.93
CA ILE A 170 -0.96 16.33 -12.55
C ILE A 170 0.38 16.79 -13.13
N ILE A 171 1.40 16.93 -12.28
CA ILE A 171 2.74 17.37 -12.69
C ILE A 171 3.79 16.39 -12.18
N PHE A 172 4.51 15.77 -13.09
CA PHE A 172 5.62 14.87 -12.81
C PHE A 172 6.99 15.56 -12.93
N GLY A 173 8.07 14.88 -12.49
CA GLY A 173 9.42 15.39 -12.56
C GLY A 173 9.65 16.64 -11.68
N THR A 174 8.80 16.85 -10.66
CA THR A 174 8.77 18.08 -9.87
C THR A 174 9.06 17.82 -8.40
N GLU A 175 10.33 18.05 -8.01
CA GLU A 175 10.76 17.94 -6.61
C GLU A 175 10.50 19.25 -5.87
N ILE A 176 9.80 19.18 -4.75
CA ILE A 176 9.63 20.30 -3.81
C ILE A 176 10.88 20.41 -2.96
N ILE A 177 11.49 21.61 -2.96
CA ILE A 177 12.69 21.93 -2.22
C ILE A 177 12.51 23.05 -1.18
N GLY A 178 11.33 23.68 -1.15
CA GLY A 178 10.97 24.71 -0.17
C GLY A 178 9.47 24.87 -0.05
N ILE A 179 9.02 25.24 1.14
CA ILE A 179 7.64 25.62 1.44
C ILE A 179 7.70 26.93 2.22
N GLU A 180 7.12 27.99 1.65
CA GLU A 180 7.10 29.34 2.19
C GLU A 180 5.64 29.77 2.42
N ASN A 181 5.39 30.68 3.37
CA ASN A 181 4.11 31.36 3.45
C ASN A 181 4.07 32.50 2.43
N ALA A 182 3.13 32.44 1.49
CA ALA A 182 2.87 33.56 0.58
C ALA A 182 2.03 34.65 1.29
N ASN A 183 1.09 34.22 2.14
CA ASN A 183 0.32 35.03 3.10
C ASN A 183 -0.24 34.10 4.20
N GLU A 184 -1.15 34.59 5.05
CA GLU A 184 -1.73 33.82 6.17
C GLU A 184 -2.38 32.49 5.73
N ASN A 185 -3.00 32.45 4.56
CA ASN A 185 -3.80 31.31 4.10
C ASN A 185 -3.15 30.55 2.92
N VAL A 186 -2.17 31.12 2.23
CA VAL A 186 -1.58 30.54 1.02
C VAL A 186 -0.14 30.13 1.26
N LYS A 187 0.17 28.90 0.94
CA LYS A 187 1.50 28.33 0.93
C LYS A 187 2.08 28.41 -0.50
N LYS A 188 3.35 28.73 -0.59
CA LYS A 188 4.12 28.74 -1.84
C LYS A 188 5.09 27.58 -1.83
N LEU A 189 4.89 26.65 -2.77
CA LEU A 189 5.79 25.55 -3.03
C LEU A 189 6.91 26.00 -3.98
N VAL A 190 8.16 25.83 -3.56
CA VAL A 190 9.33 26.08 -4.38
C VAL A 190 9.82 24.75 -4.94
N THR A 191 9.90 24.65 -6.26
CA THR A 191 10.36 23.45 -6.94
C THR A 191 11.83 23.56 -7.34
N ARG A 192 12.49 22.43 -7.59
CA ARG A 192 13.86 22.39 -8.08
C ARG A 192 14.02 23.06 -9.47
N SER A 193 12.99 23.09 -10.26
CA SER A 193 12.93 23.74 -11.59
C SER A 193 12.50 25.21 -11.55
N ASP A 194 12.47 25.81 -10.37
CA ASP A 194 12.05 27.22 -10.10
C ASP A 194 10.59 27.52 -10.51
N ILE A 195 9.76 26.51 -10.65
CA ILE A 195 8.32 26.68 -10.82
C ILE A 195 7.71 27.01 -9.46
N LYS A 196 6.97 28.12 -9.39
CA LYS A 196 6.27 28.55 -8.17
C LYS A 196 4.83 28.10 -8.22
N ILE A 197 4.40 27.37 -7.20
CA ILE A 197 3.05 26.84 -7.07
C ILE A 197 2.44 27.38 -5.78
N ASN A 198 1.26 27.97 -5.87
CA ASN A 198 0.52 28.44 -4.71
C ASN A 198 -0.62 27.48 -4.39
N ALA A 199 -0.79 27.14 -3.12
CA ALA A 199 -1.87 26.28 -2.64
C ALA A 199 -2.37 26.74 -1.25
N ASN A 200 -3.66 26.59 -1.00
CA ASN A 200 -4.25 26.86 0.31
C ASN A 200 -3.93 25.74 1.30
N ILE A 201 -4.04 24.48 0.83
CA ILE A 201 -3.77 23.28 1.62
C ILE A 201 -2.68 22.45 0.93
N ILE A 202 -1.75 21.91 1.73
CA ILE A 202 -0.72 20.98 1.30
C ILE A 202 -0.98 19.61 1.95
N VAL A 203 -0.96 18.55 1.15
CA VAL A 203 -1.00 17.18 1.65
C VAL A 203 0.31 16.48 1.32
N ASN A 204 1.11 16.22 2.36
CA ASN A 204 2.36 15.49 2.26
C ASN A 204 2.08 13.99 2.35
N VAL A 205 2.07 13.31 1.20
CA VAL A 205 1.96 11.85 1.06
C VAL A 205 3.16 11.26 0.32
N ALA A 206 4.33 11.90 0.51
CA ALA A 206 5.57 11.59 -0.21
C ALA A 206 6.28 10.29 0.24
N GLY A 207 5.63 9.44 1.03
CA GLY A 207 6.17 8.16 1.49
C GLY A 207 7.51 8.33 2.21
N LEU A 208 8.58 7.69 1.73
CA LEU A 208 9.94 7.85 2.29
C LEU A 208 10.47 9.30 2.23
N GLY A 209 9.92 10.13 1.36
CA GLY A 209 10.26 11.57 1.29
C GLY A 209 9.47 12.45 2.25
N SER A 210 8.50 11.90 2.98
CA SER A 210 7.59 12.69 3.82
C SER A 210 8.28 13.42 4.95
N GLU A 211 9.30 12.83 5.56
CA GLU A 211 10.14 13.44 6.59
C GLU A 211 10.93 14.62 6.03
N LYS A 212 11.61 14.43 4.88
CA LYS A 212 12.36 15.49 4.21
C LYS A 212 11.47 16.69 3.90
N LEU A 213 10.25 16.40 3.40
CA LEU A 213 9.28 17.44 3.09
C LEU A 213 8.79 18.15 4.35
N ALA A 214 8.55 17.44 5.45
CA ALA A 214 8.14 18.03 6.73
C ALA A 214 9.18 19.01 7.29
N LYS A 215 10.46 18.73 7.13
CA LYS A 215 11.55 19.62 7.54
C LYS A 215 11.54 20.97 6.78
N LEU A 216 10.98 21.04 5.56
CA LEU A 216 10.93 22.27 4.76
C LEU A 216 10.00 23.35 5.34
N TYR A 217 9.06 22.98 6.20
CA TYR A 217 8.15 23.91 6.87
C TYR A 217 8.26 23.87 8.40
N ASN A 218 9.38 23.33 8.93
CA ASN A 218 9.58 23.13 10.38
C ASN A 218 8.44 22.39 11.06
N GLY A 219 7.90 21.38 10.37
CA GLY A 219 6.85 20.50 10.91
C GLY A 219 7.33 19.65 12.09
N GLU A 220 6.40 18.95 12.71
CA GLU A 220 6.70 18.00 13.79
C GLU A 220 7.77 16.98 13.35
N SER A 221 8.78 16.76 14.20
CA SER A 221 9.89 15.87 13.88
C SER A 221 9.44 14.40 13.95
N PHE A 222 9.75 13.65 12.91
CA PHE A 222 9.65 12.19 12.85
C PHE A 222 10.71 11.65 11.90
N ASP A 223 11.05 10.38 12.04
CA ASP A 223 11.98 9.72 11.15
C ASP A 223 11.24 8.69 10.30
N THR A 224 11.59 8.61 9.02
CA THR A 224 11.16 7.53 8.14
C THR A 224 12.27 6.50 8.03
N ASN A 225 11.96 5.23 8.26
CA ASN A 225 12.92 4.14 8.20
C ASN A 225 12.60 3.24 7.02
N PRO A 226 13.45 3.23 5.98
CA PRO A 226 13.23 2.38 4.82
C PRO A 226 13.44 0.91 5.18
N ARG A 227 12.45 0.06 4.82
CA ARG A 227 12.54 -1.39 4.96
C ARG A 227 12.38 -2.07 3.62
N ARG A 228 13.46 -2.66 3.12
CA ARG A 228 13.48 -3.40 1.86
C ARG A 228 12.79 -4.76 2.00
N GLY A 229 12.04 -5.13 0.97
CA GLY A 229 11.56 -6.48 0.74
C GLY A 229 11.95 -6.92 -0.66
N GLN A 230 12.75 -7.98 -0.76
CA GLN A 230 13.11 -8.60 -2.03
C GLN A 230 12.13 -9.70 -2.38
N PHE A 231 11.94 -9.94 -3.68
CA PHE A 231 11.00 -10.92 -4.21
C PHE A 231 11.62 -11.73 -5.34
N LEU A 232 11.25 -13.02 -5.43
CA LEU A 232 11.46 -13.89 -6.58
C LEU A 232 10.14 -14.02 -7.35
N VAL A 233 10.23 -14.00 -8.68
CA VAL A 233 9.09 -14.24 -9.58
C VAL A 233 9.39 -15.52 -10.36
N PHE A 234 8.47 -16.47 -10.31
CA PHE A 234 8.58 -17.76 -10.98
C PHE A 234 7.78 -17.78 -12.28
N ASP A 235 8.10 -18.73 -13.15
CA ASP A 235 7.37 -18.95 -14.39
C ASP A 235 5.88 -19.26 -14.14
N LYS A 236 5.04 -19.03 -15.13
CA LYS A 236 3.58 -19.26 -15.06
C LYS A 236 3.20 -20.71 -14.76
N TYR A 237 4.01 -21.70 -15.21
CA TYR A 237 3.78 -23.10 -14.88
C TYR A 237 3.76 -23.37 -13.36
N SER A 238 4.46 -22.56 -12.57
CA SER A 238 4.49 -22.69 -11.13
C SER A 238 3.12 -22.44 -10.49
N ARG A 239 2.28 -21.57 -11.08
CA ARG A 239 0.94 -21.22 -10.60
C ARG A 239 -0.07 -22.36 -10.74
N MET A 240 0.11 -23.27 -11.69
CA MET A 240 -0.89 -24.32 -12.01
C MET A 240 -1.26 -25.22 -10.82
N ASN A 241 -0.46 -25.23 -9.76
CA ASN A 241 -0.65 -26.08 -8.59
C ASN A 241 -0.96 -25.32 -7.29
N ILE A 242 -1.01 -23.98 -7.31
CA ILE A 242 -1.24 -23.16 -6.13
C ILE A 242 -2.27 -22.08 -6.46
N ASN A 243 -3.41 -22.11 -5.76
CA ASN A 243 -4.52 -21.19 -5.98
C ASN A 243 -4.59 -20.09 -4.90
N HIS A 244 -4.17 -20.40 -3.68
CA HIS A 244 -4.23 -19.48 -2.54
C HIS A 244 -2.87 -18.84 -2.24
N ILE A 245 -2.91 -17.68 -1.58
CA ILE A 245 -1.71 -17.11 -0.96
C ILE A 245 -1.32 -18.02 0.21
N LEU A 246 -0.08 -18.51 0.24
CA LEU A 246 0.43 -19.29 1.37
C LEU A 246 1.21 -18.38 2.31
N LEU A 247 0.79 -18.34 3.57
CA LEU A 247 1.36 -17.53 4.62
C LEU A 247 1.97 -18.44 5.69
N PRO A 248 3.22 -18.26 6.10
CA PRO A 248 3.72 -18.91 7.31
C PRO A 248 3.14 -18.22 8.55
N VAL A 249 3.02 -18.95 9.64
CA VAL A 249 2.74 -18.34 10.96
C VAL A 249 3.88 -17.38 11.30
N PRO A 250 3.59 -16.10 11.63
CA PRO A 250 4.61 -15.10 11.94
C PRO A 250 5.43 -15.49 13.15
N THR A 251 6.71 -15.08 13.16
CA THR A 251 7.56 -15.08 14.34
C THR A 251 7.63 -13.67 14.94
N ASN A 252 8.31 -13.52 16.08
CA ASN A 252 8.54 -12.21 16.68
C ASN A 252 9.38 -11.28 15.79
N GLU A 253 10.21 -11.84 14.90
CA GLU A 253 11.16 -11.10 14.07
C GLU A 253 10.62 -10.78 12.68
N THR A 254 9.79 -11.68 12.12
CA THR A 254 9.33 -11.58 10.73
C THR A 254 7.99 -12.25 10.51
N LYS A 255 7.25 -11.71 9.53
CA LYS A 255 6.04 -12.37 8.99
C LYS A 255 6.36 -13.62 8.16
N GLY A 256 7.64 -13.92 7.90
CA GLY A 256 8.09 -15.02 7.07
C GLY A 256 7.98 -14.76 5.56
N VAL A 257 8.33 -15.77 4.78
CA VAL A 257 8.31 -15.72 3.31
C VAL A 257 7.00 -16.31 2.80
N LEU A 258 6.28 -15.50 2.06
CA LEU A 258 4.99 -15.85 1.47
C LEU A 258 5.20 -16.52 0.10
N VAL A 259 4.26 -17.39 -0.31
CA VAL A 259 4.08 -17.80 -1.71
C VAL A 259 2.79 -17.15 -2.22
N ILE A 260 2.91 -16.34 -3.27
CA ILE A 260 1.85 -15.43 -3.69
C ILE A 260 1.53 -15.70 -5.16
N PRO A 261 0.31 -16.13 -5.50
CA PRO A 261 -0.15 -16.08 -6.88
C PRO A 261 -0.21 -14.62 -7.35
N THR A 262 0.10 -14.37 -8.60
CA THR A 262 -0.02 -13.02 -9.18
C THR A 262 -1.17 -12.97 -10.17
N ILE A 263 -1.75 -11.78 -10.34
CA ILE A 263 -2.81 -11.53 -11.32
C ILE A 263 -2.35 -11.82 -12.76
N PHE A 264 -1.04 -11.87 -12.99
CA PHE A 264 -0.43 -12.14 -14.29
C PHE A 264 -0.22 -13.63 -14.56
N GLY A 265 -0.61 -14.51 -13.62
CA GLY A 265 -0.51 -15.96 -13.74
C GLY A 265 0.84 -16.55 -13.32
N ASN A 266 1.67 -15.80 -12.63
CA ASN A 266 2.94 -16.25 -12.04
C ASN A 266 2.75 -16.62 -10.55
N LEU A 267 3.76 -17.27 -9.96
CA LEU A 267 3.97 -17.26 -8.52
C LEU A 267 5.10 -16.29 -8.16
N MET A 268 5.00 -15.74 -6.95
CA MET A 268 6.01 -14.89 -6.37
C MET A 268 6.34 -15.36 -4.95
N ALA A 269 7.61 -15.33 -4.56
CA ALA A 269 8.06 -15.62 -3.19
C ALA A 269 8.68 -14.37 -2.57
N GLY A 270 8.29 -14.05 -1.34
CA GLY A 270 8.77 -12.87 -0.62
C GLY A 270 7.75 -12.35 0.40
N PRO A 271 8.03 -11.19 1.01
CA PRO A 271 9.27 -10.43 0.92
C PRO A 271 10.34 -10.86 1.93
N THR A 272 11.58 -10.36 1.74
CA THR A 272 12.54 -10.20 2.83
C THR A 272 12.14 -9.04 3.74
N ALA A 273 12.86 -8.84 4.85
CA ALA A 273 12.66 -7.72 5.76
C ALA A 273 14.02 -7.19 6.23
N GLU A 274 14.48 -6.11 5.61
CA GLU A 274 15.80 -5.54 5.83
C GLU A 274 15.69 -4.04 6.07
N ASP A 275 16.16 -3.58 7.23
CA ASP A 275 16.14 -2.16 7.57
C ASP A 275 17.40 -1.47 7.01
N PHE A 276 17.23 -0.27 6.48
CA PHE A 276 18.28 0.56 5.88
C PHE A 276 18.29 1.95 6.46
N SER A 277 19.47 2.57 6.41
CA SER A 277 19.60 4.00 6.72
C SER A 277 19.17 4.85 5.53
N HIS A 278 18.73 6.08 5.79
CA HIS A 278 18.48 7.07 4.74
C HIS A 278 19.75 7.35 3.92
N GLY A 279 19.58 7.45 2.61
CA GLY A 279 20.66 7.77 1.67
C GLY A 279 21.45 6.55 1.16
N ASP A 280 21.13 5.34 1.59
CA ASP A 280 21.73 4.14 1.01
C ASP A 280 21.17 3.89 -0.41
N ASN A 281 22.02 4.03 -1.41
CA ASN A 281 21.67 3.86 -2.82
C ASN A 281 21.41 2.38 -3.21
N SER A 282 21.84 1.42 -2.38
CA SER A 282 21.65 -0.02 -2.62
C SER A 282 20.26 -0.52 -2.25
N ILE A 283 19.43 0.32 -1.65
CA ILE A 283 18.14 -0.03 -1.04
C ILE A 283 17.14 -0.68 -2.02
N THR A 284 17.24 -0.41 -3.33
CA THR A 284 16.37 -0.98 -4.36
C THR A 284 16.96 -2.20 -5.06
N GLY A 285 18.19 -2.59 -4.70
CA GLY A 285 18.84 -3.76 -5.25
C GLY A 285 18.39 -5.08 -4.60
N THR A 286 18.64 -6.20 -5.30
CA THR A 286 18.51 -7.56 -4.77
C THR A 286 19.87 -8.17 -4.51
N THR A 287 19.97 -9.16 -3.61
CA THR A 287 21.23 -9.86 -3.31
C THR A 287 21.03 -11.37 -3.39
N ILE A 288 22.06 -12.09 -3.85
CA ILE A 288 22.00 -13.54 -4.07
C ILE A 288 21.64 -14.27 -2.78
N GLU A 289 22.24 -13.90 -1.65
CA GLU A 289 22.01 -14.52 -0.34
C GLU A 289 20.55 -14.40 0.09
N LYS A 290 19.94 -13.23 -0.14
CA LYS A 290 18.54 -13.01 0.23
C LYS A 290 17.58 -13.70 -0.73
N LEU A 291 17.88 -13.70 -2.02
CA LEU A 291 17.09 -14.45 -3.00
C LEU A 291 17.13 -15.96 -2.70
N GLN A 292 18.29 -16.51 -2.32
CA GLN A 292 18.39 -17.90 -1.89
C GLN A 292 17.56 -18.15 -0.61
N SER A 293 17.64 -17.25 0.38
CA SER A 293 16.85 -17.38 1.60
C SER A 293 15.34 -17.31 1.36
N LEU A 294 14.89 -16.56 0.34
CA LEU A 294 13.49 -16.53 -0.09
C LEU A 294 13.06 -17.88 -0.66
N LEU A 295 13.87 -18.48 -1.53
CA LEU A 295 13.59 -19.79 -2.11
C LEU A 295 13.48 -20.85 -1.02
N ASP A 296 14.43 -20.87 -0.06
CA ASP A 296 14.42 -21.81 1.06
C ASP A 296 13.24 -21.60 1.99
N GLY A 297 12.89 -20.34 2.29
CA GLY A 297 11.75 -19.98 3.13
C GLY A 297 10.41 -20.36 2.50
N ALA A 298 10.18 -20.01 1.24
CA ALA A 298 8.96 -20.33 0.51
C ALA A 298 8.78 -21.84 0.31
N SER A 299 9.88 -22.56 0.11
CA SER A 299 9.85 -24.02 -0.08
C SER A 299 9.47 -24.81 1.16
N LYS A 300 9.48 -24.18 2.35
CA LYS A 300 8.91 -24.78 3.57
C LYS A 300 7.38 -24.91 3.51
N LEU A 301 6.74 -24.04 2.72
CA LEU A 301 5.28 -24.08 2.52
C LEU A 301 4.90 -24.82 1.24
N TYR A 302 5.72 -24.67 0.17
CA TYR A 302 5.54 -25.30 -1.13
C TYR A 302 6.84 -25.92 -1.61
N PRO A 303 7.15 -27.19 -1.28
CA PRO A 303 8.45 -27.82 -1.55
C PRO A 303 8.82 -27.89 -3.04
N GLU A 304 7.84 -28.05 -3.93
CA GLU A 304 8.08 -28.14 -5.37
C GLU A 304 8.60 -26.81 -5.97
N LEU A 305 8.51 -25.70 -5.23
CA LEU A 305 8.99 -24.39 -5.69
C LEU A 305 10.50 -24.38 -6.00
N LYS A 306 11.29 -25.22 -5.32
CA LYS A 306 12.74 -25.38 -5.61
C LYS A 306 13.05 -25.85 -7.02
N LYS A 307 12.09 -26.50 -7.68
CA LYS A 307 12.23 -27.05 -9.03
C LYS A 307 11.71 -26.11 -10.10
N GLN A 308 11.07 -24.99 -9.69
CA GLN A 308 10.44 -24.06 -10.61
C GLN A 308 11.43 -23.02 -11.15
N PRO A 309 11.35 -22.68 -12.43
CA PRO A 309 12.23 -21.66 -13.00
C PRO A 309 11.90 -20.27 -12.42
N VAL A 310 12.92 -19.58 -11.95
CA VAL A 310 12.86 -18.15 -11.60
C VAL A 310 13.07 -17.36 -12.88
N ILE A 311 12.14 -16.44 -13.19
CA ILE A 311 12.20 -15.61 -14.41
C ILE A 311 12.57 -14.16 -14.11
N SER A 312 12.36 -13.69 -12.87
CA SER A 312 12.68 -12.32 -12.48
C SER A 312 12.84 -12.21 -10.97
N ASN A 313 13.40 -11.09 -10.54
CA ASN A 313 13.43 -10.66 -9.14
C ASN A 313 13.34 -9.13 -9.06
N PHE A 314 12.88 -8.63 -7.92
CA PHE A 314 12.84 -7.18 -7.65
C PHE A 314 12.86 -6.91 -6.15
N ALA A 315 13.06 -5.64 -5.80
CA ALA A 315 12.95 -5.17 -4.43
C ALA A 315 11.99 -3.99 -4.33
N GLY A 316 11.17 -4.01 -3.30
CA GLY A 316 10.32 -2.89 -2.91
C GLY A 316 10.74 -2.32 -1.56
N VAL A 317 10.51 -1.04 -1.33
CA VAL A 317 10.90 -0.37 -0.09
C VAL A 317 9.66 0.17 0.61
N ARG A 318 9.44 -0.32 1.83
CA ARG A 318 8.34 0.13 2.70
C ARG A 318 8.80 1.31 3.55
N CYS A 319 7.92 2.26 3.76
CA CYS A 319 8.14 3.39 4.65
C CYS A 319 7.64 3.04 6.05
N ASN A 320 8.55 2.75 6.98
CA ASN A 320 8.24 2.75 8.40
C ASN A 320 8.40 4.18 8.96
N CYS A 321 7.70 4.48 10.06
CA CYS A 321 7.78 5.77 10.73
C CYS A 321 8.09 5.56 12.22
N SER A 322 8.95 6.38 12.78
CA SER A 322 9.32 6.34 14.22
C SER A 322 8.12 6.55 15.14
N GLN A 323 7.11 7.27 14.66
CA GLN A 323 5.86 7.54 15.39
C GLN A 323 4.80 6.42 15.26
N GLY A 324 5.16 5.30 14.64
CA GLY A 324 4.27 4.15 14.45
C GLY A 324 3.65 4.08 13.05
N SER A 325 2.69 3.15 12.87
CA SER A 325 2.00 2.99 11.60
C SER A 325 0.83 3.95 11.46
N TYR A 326 0.55 4.36 10.21
CA TYR A 326 -0.54 5.29 9.88
C TYR A 326 -0.44 6.60 10.66
N TRP A 327 0.76 7.19 10.69
CA TRP A 327 0.97 8.49 11.29
C TRP A 327 0.39 9.58 10.39
N ILE A 328 -0.70 10.17 10.85
CA ILE A 328 -1.48 11.19 10.12
C ILE A 328 -1.60 12.42 11.03
N ARG A 329 -1.08 13.56 10.59
CA ARG A 329 -1.03 14.78 11.38
C ARG A 329 -1.40 16.03 10.56
N CYS A 330 -2.34 16.80 11.07
CA CYS A 330 -2.45 18.23 10.78
C CYS A 330 -1.57 18.97 11.79
N HIS A 331 -0.72 19.86 11.32
CA HIS A 331 0.30 20.51 12.16
C HIS A 331 -0.24 21.78 12.80
N ASP A 332 -0.25 21.86 14.13
CA ASP A 332 -0.83 22.99 14.89
C ASP A 332 -0.17 24.34 14.55
N GLY A 333 1.15 24.36 14.32
CA GLY A 333 1.89 25.56 13.92
C GLY A 333 1.80 25.92 12.43
N HIS A 334 1.19 25.06 11.61
CA HIS A 334 1.13 25.20 10.15
C HIS A 334 -0.26 24.84 9.62
N PRO A 335 -1.26 25.70 9.86
CA PRO A 335 -2.62 25.47 9.40
C PRO A 335 -2.64 25.22 7.88
N GLY A 336 -3.43 24.25 7.45
CA GLY A 336 -3.51 23.84 6.04
C GLY A 336 -2.39 22.89 5.59
N ILE A 337 -1.58 22.31 6.49
CA ILE A 337 -0.64 21.23 6.13
C ILE A 337 -1.03 19.94 6.84
N LEU A 338 -1.24 18.88 6.05
CA LEU A 338 -1.50 17.52 6.52
C LEU A 338 -0.38 16.59 6.05
N THR A 339 0.22 15.84 6.97
CA THR A 339 1.25 14.83 6.64
C THR A 339 0.76 13.42 6.94
N VAL A 340 1.07 12.50 6.03
CA VAL A 340 0.79 11.07 6.12
C VAL A 340 2.09 10.30 5.95
N SER A 341 2.45 9.47 6.91
CA SER A 341 3.64 8.62 6.88
C SER A 341 3.37 7.26 7.53
N GLY A 342 4.31 6.33 7.41
CA GLY A 342 4.23 5.03 8.09
C GLY A 342 3.13 4.08 7.61
N ILE A 343 2.67 4.20 6.35
CA ILE A 343 1.61 3.33 5.80
C ILE A 343 2.11 1.89 5.58
N ARG A 344 3.42 1.69 5.50
CA ARG A 344 4.08 0.38 5.39
C ARG A 344 3.58 -0.47 4.22
N SER A 345 3.14 -1.72 4.49
CA SER A 345 2.79 -2.73 3.49
C SER A 345 1.31 -2.75 3.09
N THR A 346 0.44 -2.05 3.82
CA THR A 346 -1.02 -2.11 3.62
C THR A 346 -1.59 -0.94 2.80
N GLY A 347 -0.71 -0.14 2.16
CA GLY A 347 -1.10 1.08 1.45
C GLY A 347 -2.04 0.85 0.26
N ILE A 348 -1.82 -0.18 -0.56
CA ILE A 348 -2.73 -0.50 -1.67
C ILE A 348 -4.09 -0.88 -1.09
N THR A 349 -4.11 -1.80 -0.12
CA THR A 349 -5.36 -2.25 0.51
C THR A 349 -6.15 -1.09 1.07
N SER A 350 -5.52 -0.26 1.92
CA SER A 350 -6.19 0.82 2.63
C SER A 350 -6.50 2.04 1.77
N SER A 351 -5.93 2.15 0.57
CA SER A 351 -5.98 3.38 -0.24
C SER A 351 -7.39 3.99 -0.39
N PRO A 352 -8.48 3.25 -0.65
CA PRO A 352 -9.80 3.87 -0.81
C PRO A 352 -10.35 4.42 0.50
N THR A 353 -10.22 3.69 1.59
CA THR A 353 -10.75 4.09 2.90
C THR A 353 -9.84 5.10 3.60
N LEU A 354 -8.52 5.02 3.36
CA LEU A 354 -7.57 6.03 3.81
C LEU A 354 -7.84 7.37 3.12
N ALA A 355 -8.10 7.37 1.81
CA ALA A 355 -8.46 8.59 1.09
C ALA A 355 -9.74 9.21 1.65
N ASP A 356 -10.80 8.42 1.93
CA ASP A 356 -12.01 8.90 2.59
C ASP A 356 -11.73 9.47 3.99
N TYR A 357 -10.84 8.86 4.74
CA TYR A 357 -10.40 9.35 6.04
C TYR A 357 -9.67 10.69 5.91
N LEU A 358 -8.74 10.80 4.95
CA LEU A 358 -7.99 12.04 4.72
C LEU A 358 -8.87 13.19 4.25
N VAL A 359 -9.88 12.94 3.41
CA VAL A 359 -10.88 13.95 3.01
C VAL A 359 -11.58 14.52 4.25
N LYS A 360 -11.96 13.67 5.20
CA LYS A 360 -12.58 14.12 6.47
C LYS A 360 -11.61 14.92 7.35
N GLU A 361 -10.35 14.48 7.45
CA GLU A 361 -9.32 15.21 8.21
C GLU A 361 -9.07 16.60 7.61
N LEU A 362 -9.01 16.71 6.28
CA LEU A 362 -8.83 17.97 5.56
C LEU A 362 -10.01 18.92 5.83
N SER A 363 -11.24 18.43 5.81
CA SER A 363 -12.42 19.25 6.12
C SER A 363 -12.45 19.67 7.59
N ASN A 364 -12.21 18.74 8.51
CA ASN A 364 -12.38 18.99 9.93
C ASN A 364 -11.24 19.80 10.56
N LYS A 365 -10.00 19.61 10.07
CA LYS A 365 -8.79 20.16 10.71
C LYS A 365 -8.03 21.16 9.85
N CYS A 366 -8.15 21.09 8.51
CA CYS A 366 -7.45 22.02 7.62
C CYS A 366 -8.39 23.07 7.00
N GLY A 367 -9.68 23.07 7.35
CA GLY A 367 -10.64 24.05 6.87
C GLY A 367 -11.05 23.88 5.41
N LEU A 368 -10.89 22.69 4.82
CA LEU A 368 -11.31 22.42 3.45
C LEU A 368 -12.83 22.40 3.34
N HIS A 369 -13.37 23.33 2.55
CA HIS A 369 -14.79 23.33 2.25
C HIS A 369 -15.11 22.35 1.12
N LEU A 370 -16.08 21.45 1.36
CA LEU A 370 -16.44 20.37 0.43
C LEU A 370 -17.83 20.62 -0.17
N GLU A 371 -17.89 20.97 -1.43
CA GLU A 371 -19.11 21.02 -2.23
C GLU A 371 -19.01 19.97 -3.35
N LYS A 372 -19.94 19.00 -3.39
CA LYS A 372 -19.93 17.96 -4.41
C LYS A 372 -20.12 18.53 -5.80
N ASP A 373 -19.35 18.03 -6.74
CA ASP A 373 -19.54 18.28 -8.15
C ASP A 373 -20.27 17.10 -8.80
N ILE A 374 -21.49 17.32 -9.23
CA ILE A 374 -22.35 16.30 -9.84
C ILE A 374 -21.97 15.99 -11.32
N THR A 375 -21.06 16.75 -11.89
CA THR A 375 -20.60 16.56 -13.29
C THR A 375 -19.42 15.60 -13.38
N THR A 376 -18.82 15.22 -12.26
CA THR A 376 -17.63 14.37 -12.20
C THR A 376 -17.98 12.89 -12.43
N ILE A 377 -17.01 12.17 -13.01
CA ILE A 377 -17.07 10.71 -13.12
C ILE A 377 -16.40 10.06 -11.91
N ASP A 378 -16.90 8.91 -11.51
CA ASP A 378 -16.36 8.13 -10.40
C ASP A 378 -15.95 6.70 -10.81
N SER A 379 -16.03 6.41 -12.10
CA SER A 379 -15.66 5.14 -12.72
C SER A 379 -14.74 5.39 -13.93
N ARG A 380 -13.89 4.40 -14.21
CA ARG A 380 -13.00 4.49 -15.36
C ARG A 380 -13.83 4.41 -16.66
N PRO A 381 -13.64 5.36 -17.62
CA PRO A 381 -14.38 5.34 -18.86
C PRO A 381 -14.13 4.06 -19.67
N GLU A 382 -15.05 3.71 -20.56
CA GLU A 382 -14.79 2.64 -21.54
C GLU A 382 -13.71 3.16 -22.49
N SER A 383 -12.66 2.36 -22.70
CA SER A 383 -11.69 2.66 -23.75
C SER A 383 -12.43 2.62 -25.10
N SER A 384 -12.51 3.77 -25.75
CA SER A 384 -12.94 3.92 -27.13
C SER A 384 -12.00 3.14 -28.05
#